data_94eaefef6a7587fc543125aa9526a7d2
#
_entry.id   94eaefef6a7587fc543125aa9526a7d2
#
_cell.length_a   1.000
_cell.length_b   1.000
_cell.length_c   1.000
_cell.angle_alpha   90.00
_cell.angle_beta   90.00
_cell.angle_gamma   90.00
#
_symmetry.space_group_name_H-M   'P 1'
#
loop_
_entity.id
_entity.type
_entity.pdbx_description
1 polymer ?
#
loop_
_entity_poly.entity_id
_entity_poly.type
_entity_poly.pdbx_seq_one_letter_code
_entity_poly.pdbx_strand_id
1 'polypeptide(L)'
;MPPLLVQYLFTWLKLDSPYLSTKLRVVKLQKIFAEFLGTALLLSAVIGSGIMATNLTKDEGIQLTINAISIVSMLYLIITLFGPISGAHFNPVVTLGELFKNRIDAKNAGAYIVAQFAGGFCGTVFANLIFNKPAIFQSQHERTGTNLFISEIFATAGLVMVIHLLIDQKRTNLAPFIVPAWITTAFYATSSTVFANPAVTFARIWSDSFAGITLHSAWIFMIAQLIGLPIGLIVARLLFIKK
;
A
#
# COMPACT_ATOMS: atom_id res chain seq x y z
N MET A 1 0.15 -14.45 -45.57
CA MET A 1 0.87 -15.55 -44.89
C MET A 1 0.07 -15.93 -43.65
N PRO A 2 -0.28 -17.21 -43.46
CA PRO A 2 -1.16 -17.60 -42.35
C PRO A 2 -0.48 -17.48 -41.00
N PRO A 3 -1.20 -17.09 -39.92
CA PRO A 3 -0.66 -16.84 -38.60
C PRO A 3 -0.04 -18.07 -37.90
N LEU A 4 -0.30 -19.26 -38.39
CA LEU A 4 0.23 -20.53 -37.84
C LEU A 4 1.76 -20.72 -38.07
N LEU A 5 2.33 -20.19 -39.17
CA LEU A 5 3.76 -20.32 -39.46
C LEU A 5 4.61 -19.48 -38.49
N VAL A 6 4.12 -18.34 -38.05
CA VAL A 6 4.82 -17.50 -37.08
C VAL A 6 4.79 -18.16 -35.70
N GLN A 7 3.70 -18.82 -35.33
CA GLN A 7 3.58 -19.52 -34.06
C GLN A 7 4.44 -20.78 -33.99
N TYR A 8 4.62 -21.51 -35.12
CA TYR A 8 5.55 -22.63 -35.21
C TYR A 8 7.02 -22.21 -35.21
N LEU A 9 7.38 -21.07 -35.80
CA LEU A 9 8.74 -20.52 -35.73
C LEU A 9 9.15 -20.15 -34.29
N PHE A 10 8.23 -19.62 -33.50
CA PHE A 10 8.51 -19.29 -32.07
C PHE A 10 8.59 -20.53 -31.17
N THR A 11 7.94 -21.63 -31.52
CA THR A 11 8.02 -22.91 -30.77
C THR A 11 9.26 -23.71 -31.13
N TRP A 12 9.78 -23.54 -32.35
CA TRP A 12 11.03 -24.18 -32.81
C TRP A 12 12.29 -23.43 -32.39
N LEU A 13 12.22 -22.14 -32.26
CA LEU A 13 13.23 -21.34 -31.62
C LEU A 13 12.97 -21.40 -30.11
N LYS A 14 13.39 -22.47 -29.43
CA LYS A 14 13.73 -22.42 -28.00
C LYS A 14 14.87 -21.41 -27.84
N LEU A 15 14.52 -20.13 -27.98
CA LEU A 15 15.38 -19.02 -27.60
C LEU A 15 15.29 -18.90 -26.08
N ASP A 16 15.95 -19.81 -25.37
CA ASP A 16 16.61 -19.51 -24.10
C ASP A 16 17.72 -18.49 -24.42
N SER A 17 17.29 -17.37 -24.99
CA SER A 17 18.20 -16.28 -25.24
C SER A 17 18.59 -15.71 -23.88
N PRO A 18 19.88 -15.73 -23.50
CA PRO A 18 20.35 -15.08 -22.27
C PRO A 18 19.86 -13.64 -22.16
N TYR A 19 19.66 -12.98 -23.30
CA TYR A 19 19.10 -11.63 -23.40
C TYR A 19 17.63 -11.56 -22.94
N LEU A 20 16.78 -12.50 -23.33
CA LEU A 20 15.36 -12.51 -22.93
C LEU A 20 15.21 -12.81 -21.44
N SER A 21 15.97 -13.76 -20.90
CA SER A 21 16.00 -14.09 -19.48
C SER A 21 16.52 -12.91 -18.64
N THR A 22 17.53 -12.19 -19.11
CA THR A 22 18.07 -10.99 -18.48
C THR A 22 17.04 -9.86 -18.50
N LYS A 23 16.36 -9.61 -19.64
CA LYS A 23 15.31 -8.58 -19.76
C LYS A 23 14.14 -8.85 -18.82
N LEU A 24 13.67 -10.08 -18.73
CA LEU A 24 12.58 -10.47 -17.81
C LEU A 24 12.99 -10.29 -16.35
N ARG A 25 14.25 -10.63 -16.01
CA ARG A 25 14.80 -10.42 -14.67
C ARG A 25 14.87 -8.94 -14.31
N VAL A 26 15.31 -8.08 -15.22
CA VAL A 26 15.37 -6.62 -15.02
C VAL A 26 13.99 -6.05 -14.78
N VAL A 27 13.00 -6.39 -15.62
CA VAL A 27 11.60 -5.93 -15.45
C VAL A 27 11.04 -6.36 -14.09
N LYS A 28 11.34 -7.57 -13.64
CA LYS A 28 10.91 -8.04 -12.33
C LYS A 28 11.53 -7.24 -11.19
N LEU A 29 12.83 -6.95 -11.25
CA LEU A 29 13.54 -6.14 -10.25
C LEU A 29 13.00 -4.71 -10.20
N GLN A 30 12.69 -4.11 -11.36
CA GLN A 30 12.06 -2.79 -11.43
C GLN A 30 10.73 -2.74 -10.69
N LYS A 31 9.89 -3.76 -10.84
CA LYS A 31 8.59 -3.85 -10.15
C LYS A 31 8.77 -3.93 -8.64
N ILE A 32 9.67 -4.80 -8.16
CA ILE A 32 9.97 -4.97 -6.74
C ILE A 32 10.55 -3.68 -6.15
N PHE A 33 11.45 -3.02 -6.89
CA PHE A 33 12.03 -1.74 -6.47
C PHE A 33 11.00 -0.62 -6.42
N ALA A 34 10.04 -0.58 -7.35
CA ALA A 34 8.94 0.39 -7.33
C ALA A 34 8.05 0.20 -6.10
N GLU A 35 7.75 -1.04 -5.69
CA GLU A 35 7.02 -1.33 -4.45
C GLU A 35 7.79 -0.89 -3.20
N PHE A 36 9.10 -1.19 -3.15
CA PHE A 36 9.97 -0.73 -2.07
C PHE A 36 10.01 0.81 -2.00
N LEU A 37 10.33 1.47 -3.10
CA LEU A 37 10.49 2.92 -3.15
C LEU A 37 9.16 3.64 -2.88
N GLY A 38 8.06 3.18 -3.48
CA GLY A 38 6.74 3.76 -3.28
C GLY A 38 6.30 3.65 -1.82
N THR A 39 6.53 2.50 -1.17
CA THR A 39 6.21 2.35 0.26
C THR A 39 7.16 3.18 1.13
N ALA A 40 8.44 3.32 0.77
CA ALA A 40 9.38 4.18 1.49
C ALA A 40 8.96 5.65 1.42
N LEU A 41 8.59 6.15 0.24
CA LEU A 41 8.08 7.51 0.06
C LEU A 41 6.78 7.75 0.84
N LEU A 42 5.88 6.76 0.81
CA LEU A 42 4.63 6.83 1.58
C LEU A 42 4.91 6.98 3.08
N LEU A 43 5.77 6.14 3.64
CA LEU A 43 6.10 6.21 5.08
C LEU A 43 6.90 7.46 5.44
N SER A 44 7.77 7.95 4.55
CA SER A 44 8.43 9.25 4.75
C SER A 44 7.40 10.39 4.86
N ALA A 45 6.34 10.35 4.05
CA ALA A 45 5.24 11.31 4.13
C ALA A 45 4.42 11.13 5.41
N VAL A 46 4.05 9.88 5.78
CA VAL A 46 3.25 9.57 6.97
C VAL A 46 3.95 10.05 8.25
N ILE A 47 5.19 9.66 8.45
CA ILE A 47 5.95 9.98 9.66
C ILE A 47 6.40 11.44 9.65
N GLY A 48 7.00 11.88 8.53
CA GLY A 48 7.54 13.24 8.43
C GLY A 48 6.47 14.32 8.60
N SER A 49 5.30 14.15 7.96
CA SER A 49 4.21 15.12 8.14
C SER A 49 3.58 15.07 9.53
N GLY A 50 3.57 13.90 10.18
CA GLY A 50 3.12 13.78 11.57
C GLY A 50 4.05 14.56 12.53
N ILE A 51 5.37 14.43 12.36
CA ILE A 51 6.35 15.21 13.14
C ILE A 51 6.23 16.70 12.83
N MET A 52 6.14 17.08 11.54
CA MET A 52 5.98 18.48 11.14
C MET A 52 4.69 19.09 11.72
N ALA A 53 3.59 18.37 11.70
CA ALA A 53 2.31 18.83 12.22
C ALA A 53 2.40 19.19 13.73
N THR A 54 3.05 18.34 14.53
CA THR A 54 3.25 18.62 15.97
C THR A 54 4.22 19.76 16.24
N ASN A 55 5.13 20.06 15.31
CA ASN A 55 6.03 21.21 15.39
C ASN A 55 5.29 22.54 15.06
N LEU A 56 4.29 22.49 14.16
CA LEU A 56 3.60 23.67 13.67
C LEU A 56 2.42 24.10 14.56
N THR A 57 1.74 23.15 15.21
CA THR A 57 0.52 23.45 15.99
C THR A 57 0.31 22.45 17.13
N LYS A 58 -0.52 22.85 18.12
CA LYS A 58 -0.98 21.96 19.20
C LYS A 58 -2.44 21.51 18.98
N ASP A 59 -3.12 22.05 17.98
CA ASP A 59 -4.46 21.63 17.64
C ASP A 59 -4.44 20.29 16.91
N GLU A 60 -5.01 19.26 17.51
CA GLU A 60 -4.99 17.88 16.98
C GLU A 60 -5.75 17.75 15.64
N GLY A 61 -6.81 18.54 15.44
CA GLY A 61 -7.57 18.56 14.19
C GLY A 61 -6.72 19.10 13.03
N ILE A 62 -5.94 20.17 13.29
CA ILE A 62 -5.01 20.72 12.32
C ILE A 62 -3.84 19.74 12.08
N GLN A 63 -3.30 19.10 13.13
CA GLN A 63 -2.26 18.09 12.98
C GLN A 63 -2.73 16.93 12.09
N LEU A 64 -3.94 16.42 12.34
CA LEU A 64 -4.53 15.36 11.53
C LEU A 64 -4.72 15.81 10.08
N THR A 65 -5.16 17.03 9.86
CA THR A 65 -5.37 17.60 8.51
C THR A 65 -4.06 17.72 7.73
N ILE A 66 -3.00 18.25 8.36
CA ILE A 66 -1.67 18.33 7.75
C ILE A 66 -1.15 16.93 7.36
N ASN A 67 -1.29 15.98 8.28
CA ASN A 67 -0.88 14.59 8.03
C ASN A 67 -1.68 13.96 6.89
N ALA A 68 -3.02 14.10 6.90
CA ALA A 68 -3.90 13.58 5.86
C ALA A 68 -3.56 14.14 4.47
N ILE A 69 -3.42 15.47 4.34
CA ILE A 69 -3.09 16.12 3.06
C ILE A 69 -1.75 15.61 2.51
N SER A 70 -0.73 15.50 3.34
CA SER A 70 0.59 15.00 2.93
C SER A 70 0.49 13.56 2.41
N ILE A 71 -0.21 12.68 3.13
CA ILE A 71 -0.36 11.27 2.79
C ILE A 71 -1.14 11.08 1.49
N VAL A 72 -2.27 11.76 1.32
CA VAL A 72 -3.10 11.61 0.12
C VAL A 72 -2.42 12.19 -1.11
N SER A 73 -1.66 13.28 -0.96
CA SER A 73 -0.83 13.85 -2.03
C SER A 73 0.29 12.87 -2.44
N MET A 74 0.95 12.24 -1.47
CA MET A 74 1.97 11.22 -1.75
C MET A 74 1.35 10.00 -2.43
N LEU A 75 0.20 9.50 -1.98
CA LEU A 75 -0.51 8.40 -2.64
C LEU A 75 -0.85 8.72 -4.08
N TYR A 76 -1.39 9.92 -4.34
CA TYR A 76 -1.65 10.38 -5.71
C TYR A 76 -0.39 10.30 -6.58
N LEU A 77 0.72 10.84 -6.07
CA LEU A 77 2.00 10.88 -6.77
C LEU A 77 2.52 9.48 -7.10
N ILE A 78 2.66 8.61 -6.08
CA ILE A 78 3.27 7.29 -6.26
C ILE A 78 2.38 6.33 -7.05
N ILE A 79 1.06 6.40 -6.92
CA ILE A 79 0.14 5.61 -7.76
C ILE A 79 0.24 6.04 -9.21
N THR A 80 0.31 7.35 -9.48
CA THR A 80 0.47 7.88 -10.83
C THR A 80 1.78 7.42 -11.47
N LEU A 81 2.89 7.54 -10.74
CA LEU A 81 4.23 7.26 -11.29
C LEU A 81 4.55 5.77 -11.37
N PHE A 82 4.16 5.00 -10.36
CA PHE A 82 4.57 3.60 -10.26
C PHE A 82 3.48 2.60 -10.67
N GLY A 83 2.24 3.06 -10.85
CA GLY A 83 1.14 2.23 -11.35
C GLY A 83 1.49 1.51 -12.65
N PRO A 84 2.01 2.18 -13.67
CA PRO A 84 2.45 1.54 -14.91
C PRO A 84 3.63 0.57 -14.75
N ILE A 85 4.39 0.65 -13.66
CA ILE A 85 5.60 -0.17 -13.41
C ILE A 85 5.25 -1.44 -12.64
N SER A 86 4.68 -1.31 -11.43
CA SER A 86 4.43 -2.42 -10.51
C SER A 86 2.94 -2.75 -10.31
N GLY A 87 2.06 -1.86 -10.68
CA GLY A 87 0.65 -1.88 -10.28
C GLY A 87 0.39 -1.02 -9.03
N ALA A 88 1.44 -0.47 -8.40
CA ALA A 88 1.37 0.44 -7.25
C ALA A 88 0.54 -0.14 -6.08
N HIS A 89 0.88 -1.35 -5.65
CA HIS A 89 0.20 -1.97 -4.52
C HIS A 89 0.54 -1.26 -3.20
N PHE A 90 1.83 -1.13 -2.87
CA PHE A 90 2.38 -0.50 -1.66
C PHE A 90 1.74 -0.97 -0.35
N ASN A 91 1.06 -2.13 -0.41
CA ASN A 91 0.21 -2.62 0.65
C ASN A 91 0.09 -4.14 0.58
N PRO A 92 0.47 -4.89 1.63
CA PRO A 92 0.34 -6.33 1.67
C PRO A 92 -1.10 -6.83 1.43
N VAL A 93 -2.11 -6.12 1.96
CA VAL A 93 -3.52 -6.49 1.79
C VAL A 93 -3.94 -6.38 0.32
N VAL A 94 -3.51 -5.33 -0.37
CA VAL A 94 -3.76 -5.17 -1.83
C VAL A 94 -3.07 -6.28 -2.61
N THR A 95 -1.81 -6.57 -2.27
CA THR A 95 -1.04 -7.65 -2.91
C THR A 95 -1.68 -9.02 -2.72
N LEU A 96 -2.17 -9.32 -1.51
CA LEU A 96 -2.91 -10.54 -1.22
C LEU A 96 -4.24 -10.59 -1.98
N GLY A 97 -4.94 -9.46 -2.11
CA GLY A 97 -6.15 -9.37 -2.92
C GLY A 97 -5.91 -9.75 -4.39
N GLU A 98 -4.83 -9.26 -4.99
CA GLU A 98 -4.42 -9.60 -6.35
C GLU A 98 -3.98 -11.08 -6.47
N LEU A 99 -3.34 -11.63 -5.43
CA LEU A 99 -3.00 -13.04 -5.36
C LEU A 99 -4.26 -13.92 -5.32
N PHE A 100 -5.26 -13.60 -4.50
CA PHE A 100 -6.52 -14.33 -4.43
C PHE A 100 -7.34 -14.25 -5.73
N LYS A 101 -7.14 -13.20 -6.51
CA LYS A 101 -7.74 -13.05 -7.85
C LYS A 101 -6.88 -13.66 -8.97
N ASN A 102 -5.77 -14.35 -8.65
CA ASN A 102 -4.83 -14.94 -9.62
C ASN A 102 -4.25 -13.92 -10.62
N ARG A 103 -4.09 -12.65 -10.19
CA ARG A 103 -3.50 -11.58 -11.03
C ARG A 103 -2.02 -11.39 -10.77
N ILE A 104 -1.48 -11.95 -9.69
CA ILE A 104 -0.06 -12.06 -9.38
C ILE A 104 0.22 -13.47 -8.86
N ASP A 105 1.36 -14.05 -9.19
CA ASP A 105 1.77 -15.34 -8.65
C ASP A 105 2.35 -15.21 -7.23
N ALA A 106 2.33 -16.30 -6.46
CA ALA A 106 2.74 -16.32 -5.06
C ALA A 106 4.19 -15.85 -4.83
N LYS A 107 5.12 -16.16 -5.77
CA LYS A 107 6.53 -15.75 -5.67
C LYS A 107 6.68 -14.24 -5.82
N ASN A 108 5.97 -13.64 -6.77
CA ASN A 108 5.99 -12.19 -6.96
C ASN A 108 5.22 -11.47 -5.84
N ALA A 109 4.10 -12.02 -5.38
CA ALA A 109 3.37 -11.48 -4.23
C ALA A 109 4.23 -11.45 -2.96
N GLY A 110 4.94 -12.54 -2.66
CA GLY A 110 5.88 -12.59 -1.55
C GLY A 110 7.01 -11.56 -1.67
N ALA A 111 7.59 -11.41 -2.89
CA ALA A 111 8.62 -10.41 -3.12
C ALA A 111 8.10 -8.96 -2.95
N TYR A 112 6.88 -8.67 -3.38
CA TYR A 112 6.23 -7.37 -3.17
C TYR A 112 6.03 -7.10 -1.68
N ILE A 113 5.47 -8.06 -0.94
CA ILE A 113 5.21 -7.91 0.50
C ILE A 113 6.51 -7.62 1.26
N VAL A 114 7.58 -8.37 0.98
CA VAL A 114 8.90 -8.12 1.58
C VAL A 114 9.43 -6.71 1.23
N ALA A 115 9.30 -6.30 -0.04
CA ALA A 115 9.72 -4.97 -0.49
C ALA A 115 8.92 -3.85 0.19
N GLN A 116 7.61 -4.04 0.40
CA GLN A 116 6.73 -3.10 1.07
C GLN A 116 7.11 -2.93 2.55
N PHE A 117 7.34 -4.03 3.29
CA PHE A 117 7.80 -3.94 4.68
C PHE A 117 9.17 -3.28 4.81
N ALA A 118 10.13 -3.68 3.96
CA ALA A 118 11.46 -3.08 3.94
C ALA A 118 11.42 -1.60 3.56
N GLY A 119 10.66 -1.25 2.52
CA GLY A 119 10.47 0.14 2.11
C GLY A 119 9.82 1.00 3.19
N GLY A 120 8.77 0.47 3.83
CA GLY A 120 8.10 1.15 4.93
C GLY A 120 9.06 1.45 6.10
N PHE A 121 9.82 0.46 6.52
CA PHE A 121 10.84 0.63 7.57
C PHE A 121 11.89 1.68 7.19
N CYS A 122 12.46 1.59 5.98
CA CYS A 122 13.44 2.57 5.49
C CYS A 122 12.86 3.99 5.40
N GLY A 123 11.61 4.14 4.94
CA GLY A 123 10.94 5.43 4.88
C GLY A 123 10.72 6.05 6.26
N THR A 124 10.38 5.23 7.27
CA THR A 124 10.25 5.69 8.66
C THR A 124 11.59 6.14 9.22
N VAL A 125 12.66 5.33 9.05
CA VAL A 125 14.02 5.69 9.48
C VAL A 125 14.47 6.98 8.83
N PHE A 126 14.26 7.13 7.52
CA PHE A 126 14.60 8.35 6.80
C PHE A 126 13.85 9.58 7.37
N ALA A 127 12.53 9.45 7.59
CA ALA A 127 11.73 10.54 8.17
C ALA A 127 12.24 10.93 9.57
N ASN A 128 12.53 9.96 10.44
CA ASN A 128 13.09 10.23 11.76
C ASN A 128 14.39 11.03 11.65
N LEU A 129 15.33 10.60 10.79
CA LEU A 129 16.64 11.23 10.65
C LEU A 129 16.55 12.68 10.14
N ILE A 130 15.73 12.97 9.13
CA ILE A 130 15.61 14.34 8.60
C ILE A 130 14.95 15.32 9.58
N PHE A 131 14.23 14.80 10.58
CA PHE A 131 13.69 15.59 11.68
C PHE A 131 14.56 15.56 12.96
N ASN A 132 15.82 15.11 12.83
CA ASN A 132 16.77 15.02 13.94
C ASN A 132 16.24 14.19 15.13
N LYS A 133 15.55 13.09 14.81
CA LYS A 133 15.10 12.08 15.78
C LYS A 133 16.01 10.85 15.71
N PRO A 134 16.05 10.00 16.74
CA PRO A 134 16.72 8.71 16.65
C PRO A 134 16.22 7.93 15.44
N ALA A 135 17.14 7.28 14.69
CA ALA A 135 16.80 6.53 13.50
C ALA A 135 15.67 5.51 13.75
N ILE A 136 15.72 4.87 14.90
CA ILE A 136 14.75 3.87 15.38
C ILE A 136 14.44 4.21 16.83
N PHE A 137 13.17 4.51 17.12
CA PHE A 137 12.68 4.59 18.50
C PHE A 137 11.22 4.14 18.54
N GLN A 138 10.97 3.12 19.32
CA GLN A 138 9.69 2.46 19.38
C GLN A 138 8.60 3.38 19.91
N SER A 139 7.49 3.45 19.17
CA SER A 139 6.34 4.26 19.53
C SER A 139 5.68 3.80 20.83
N GLN A 140 5.32 4.76 21.67
CA GLN A 140 4.52 4.59 22.87
C GLN A 140 3.04 4.96 22.65
N HIS A 141 2.67 5.35 21.42
CA HIS A 141 1.32 5.78 21.09
C HIS A 141 0.38 4.56 20.99
N GLU A 142 -0.34 4.30 22.06
CA GLU A 142 -1.28 3.18 22.12
C GLU A 142 -2.57 3.50 21.34
N ARG A 143 -3.02 2.52 20.54
CA ARG A 143 -4.23 2.59 19.72
C ARG A 143 -5.03 1.30 19.89
N THR A 144 -5.74 1.17 21.02
CA THR A 144 -6.54 -0.01 21.35
C THR A 144 -8.02 0.34 21.52
N GLY A 145 -8.87 -0.63 21.29
CA GLY A 145 -10.31 -0.49 21.45
C GLY A 145 -11.09 -1.16 20.32
N THR A 146 -12.28 -1.67 20.66
CA THR A 146 -13.17 -2.34 19.69
C THR A 146 -13.58 -1.43 18.54
N ASN A 147 -13.78 -0.13 18.82
CA ASN A 147 -14.06 0.88 17.80
C ASN A 147 -12.94 1.04 16.79
N LEU A 148 -11.67 1.02 17.24
CA LEU A 148 -10.50 1.12 16.36
C LEU A 148 -10.35 -0.16 15.53
N PHE A 149 -10.57 -1.32 16.12
CA PHE A 149 -10.54 -2.60 15.43
C PHE A 149 -11.59 -2.67 14.30
N ILE A 150 -12.85 -2.31 14.61
CA ILE A 150 -13.94 -2.28 13.60
C ILE A 150 -13.63 -1.23 12.52
N SER A 151 -13.06 -0.09 12.89
CA SER A 151 -12.67 0.96 11.95
C SER A 151 -11.61 0.47 10.95
N GLU A 152 -10.62 -0.30 11.40
CA GLU A 152 -9.59 -0.86 10.51
C GLU A 152 -10.17 -1.94 9.57
N ILE A 153 -11.11 -2.77 10.04
CA ILE A 153 -11.85 -3.70 9.17
C ILE A 153 -12.60 -2.92 8.09
N PHE A 154 -13.36 -1.91 8.47
CA PHE A 154 -14.16 -1.10 7.55
C PHE A 154 -13.27 -0.35 6.54
N ALA A 155 -12.24 0.33 7.02
CA ALA A 155 -11.32 1.11 6.18
C ALA A 155 -10.60 0.23 5.15
N THR A 156 -10.14 -0.96 5.57
CA THR A 156 -9.47 -1.92 4.69
C THR A 156 -10.44 -2.57 3.71
N ALA A 157 -11.62 -2.98 4.17
CA ALA A 157 -12.65 -3.54 3.29
C ALA A 157 -13.05 -2.56 2.19
N GLY A 158 -13.25 -1.28 2.54
CA GLY A 158 -13.57 -0.24 1.57
C GLY A 158 -12.43 0.03 0.60
N LEU A 159 -11.17 0.05 1.06
CA LEU A 159 -10.00 0.20 0.19
C LEU A 159 -9.92 -0.94 -0.83
N VAL A 160 -10.04 -2.19 -0.37
CA VAL A 160 -10.02 -3.38 -1.22
C VAL A 160 -11.18 -3.36 -2.20
N MET A 161 -12.38 -3.06 -1.74
CA MET A 161 -13.57 -2.91 -2.60
C MET A 161 -13.34 -1.89 -3.71
N VAL A 162 -12.88 -0.70 -3.38
CA VAL A 162 -12.64 0.38 -4.34
C VAL A 162 -11.63 -0.03 -5.39
N ILE A 163 -10.49 -0.59 -5.00
CA ILE A 163 -9.44 -1.02 -5.93
C ILE A 163 -9.98 -2.11 -6.87
N HIS A 164 -10.64 -3.14 -6.34
CA HIS A 164 -11.13 -4.24 -7.16
C HIS A 164 -12.27 -3.82 -8.09
N LEU A 165 -13.14 -2.88 -7.68
CA LEU A 165 -14.14 -2.30 -8.58
C LEU A 165 -13.50 -1.53 -9.74
N LEU A 166 -12.46 -0.74 -9.47
CA LEU A 166 -11.73 -0.04 -10.54
C LEU A 166 -11.09 -1.01 -11.54
N ILE A 167 -10.49 -2.09 -11.05
CA ILE A 167 -9.88 -3.12 -11.90
C ILE A 167 -10.94 -3.86 -12.70
N ASP A 168 -12.01 -4.34 -12.08
CA ASP A 168 -13.07 -5.11 -12.73
C ASP A 168 -13.84 -4.27 -13.77
N GLN A 169 -13.97 -2.94 -13.53
CA GLN A 169 -14.54 -1.99 -14.48
C GLN A 169 -13.55 -1.51 -15.55
N LYS A 170 -12.28 -1.95 -15.52
CA LYS A 170 -11.19 -1.48 -16.41
C LYS A 170 -10.94 0.04 -16.32
N ARG A 171 -11.09 0.61 -15.13
CA ARG A 171 -10.94 2.04 -14.83
C ARG A 171 -9.75 2.33 -13.92
N THR A 172 -8.69 1.54 -14.01
CA THR A 172 -7.47 1.68 -13.19
C THR A 172 -6.76 3.02 -13.38
N ASN A 173 -6.99 3.71 -14.50
CA ASN A 173 -6.51 5.07 -14.72
C ASN A 173 -7.08 6.09 -13.73
N LEU A 174 -8.17 5.77 -13.04
CA LEU A 174 -8.76 6.60 -11.98
C LEU A 174 -8.20 6.28 -10.58
N ALA A 175 -7.42 5.20 -10.43
CA ALA A 175 -6.87 4.82 -9.13
C ALA A 175 -6.09 5.94 -8.43
N PRO A 176 -5.27 6.77 -9.13
CA PRO A 176 -4.57 7.89 -8.49
C PRO A 176 -5.49 8.92 -7.81
N PHE A 177 -6.73 9.00 -8.22
CA PHE A 177 -7.73 9.92 -7.64
C PHE A 177 -8.63 9.23 -6.62
N ILE A 178 -9.18 8.07 -7.00
CA ILE A 178 -10.22 7.40 -6.20
C ILE A 178 -9.64 6.73 -4.95
N VAL A 179 -8.44 6.16 -5.02
CA VAL A 179 -7.80 5.54 -3.85
C VAL A 179 -7.45 6.60 -2.80
N PRO A 180 -6.75 7.71 -3.11
CA PRO A 180 -6.55 8.79 -2.14
C PRO A 180 -7.86 9.40 -1.62
N ALA A 181 -8.90 9.53 -2.46
CA ALA A 181 -10.20 10.03 -2.01
C ALA A 181 -10.84 9.11 -0.95
N TRP A 182 -10.78 7.79 -1.14
CA TRP A 182 -11.21 6.84 -0.11
C TRP A 182 -10.40 7.00 1.18
N ILE A 183 -9.07 7.09 1.08
CA ILE A 183 -8.20 7.29 2.23
C ILE A 183 -8.53 8.60 2.96
N THR A 184 -8.74 9.70 2.23
CA THR A 184 -9.15 11.00 2.82
C THR A 184 -10.45 10.87 3.59
N THR A 185 -11.46 10.24 2.97
CA THR A 185 -12.74 10.00 3.64
C THR A 185 -12.58 9.19 4.92
N ALA A 186 -11.84 8.08 4.85
CA ALA A 186 -11.63 7.20 5.99
C ALA A 186 -10.78 7.83 7.11
N PHE A 187 -9.90 8.79 6.81
CA PHE A 187 -9.17 9.56 7.82
C PHE A 187 -10.11 10.27 8.81
N TYR A 188 -11.20 10.83 8.31
CA TYR A 188 -12.15 11.62 9.12
C TYR A 188 -13.43 10.86 9.46
N ALA A 189 -13.72 9.76 8.78
CA ALA A 189 -14.93 8.97 9.00
C ALA A 189 -14.69 7.73 9.87
N THR A 190 -13.44 7.45 10.27
CA THR A 190 -13.10 6.31 11.13
C THR A 190 -12.30 6.74 12.35
N SER A 191 -12.50 6.07 13.48
CA SER A 191 -11.76 6.38 14.71
C SER A 191 -10.30 5.94 14.67
N SER A 192 -9.91 5.06 13.74
CA SER A 192 -8.53 4.58 13.58
C SER A 192 -7.63 5.52 12.79
N THR A 193 -8.20 6.51 12.10
CA THR A 193 -7.47 7.36 11.15
C THR A 193 -6.84 6.59 9.97
N VAL A 194 -7.48 5.51 9.56
CA VAL A 194 -7.21 4.69 8.38
C VAL A 194 -5.73 4.29 8.17
N PHE A 195 -5.29 3.24 8.84
CA PHE A 195 -4.02 2.61 8.47
C PHE A 195 -4.20 1.71 7.25
N ALA A 196 -5.18 0.81 7.30
CA ALA A 196 -5.64 -0.05 6.20
C ALA A 196 -4.50 -0.74 5.38
N ASN A 197 -3.32 -0.93 6.00
CA ASN A 197 -2.09 -1.39 5.34
C ASN A 197 -1.12 -2.00 6.36
N PRO A 198 -0.86 -3.31 6.34
CA PRO A 198 0.06 -3.96 7.28
C PRO A 198 1.50 -3.43 7.21
N ALA A 199 2.02 -3.05 6.03
CA ALA A 199 3.36 -2.50 5.92
C ALA A 199 3.46 -1.10 6.54
N VAL A 200 2.45 -0.26 6.35
CA VAL A 200 2.32 1.04 7.01
C VAL A 200 2.20 0.86 8.52
N THR A 201 1.35 -0.06 8.97
CA THR A 201 1.14 -0.34 10.40
C THR A 201 2.43 -0.78 11.07
N PHE A 202 3.15 -1.73 10.48
CA PHE A 202 4.45 -2.20 10.96
C PHE A 202 5.50 -1.08 11.02
N ALA A 203 5.59 -0.30 9.95
CA ALA A 203 6.61 0.74 9.85
C ALA A 203 6.42 1.87 10.89
N ARG A 204 5.17 2.18 11.24
CA ARG A 204 4.83 3.21 12.24
C ARG A 204 5.19 2.82 13.69
N ILE A 205 5.51 1.54 13.96
CA ILE A 205 6.03 1.10 15.25
C ILE A 205 7.36 1.78 15.58
N TRP A 206 8.15 2.10 14.57
CA TRP A 206 9.54 2.53 14.69
C TRP A 206 9.73 4.05 14.75
N SER A 207 8.64 4.80 15.07
CA SER A 207 8.68 6.24 15.28
C SER A 207 7.72 6.65 16.39
N ASP A 208 8.25 7.13 17.51
CA ASP A 208 7.42 7.71 18.56
C ASP A 208 7.04 9.15 18.18
N SER A 209 6.00 9.26 17.37
CA SER A 209 5.50 10.49 16.78
C SER A 209 3.98 10.48 16.77
N PHE A 210 3.35 11.59 16.37
CA PHE A 210 1.90 11.69 16.15
C PHE A 210 1.35 10.53 15.32
N ALA A 211 2.12 10.12 14.30
CA ALA A 211 1.74 9.01 13.42
C ALA A 211 2.09 7.62 13.97
N GLY A 212 2.71 7.51 15.15
CA GLY A 212 3.16 6.25 15.73
C GLY A 212 2.05 5.30 16.17
N ILE A 213 2.44 4.06 16.48
CA ILE A 213 1.59 3.02 17.06
C ILE A 213 2.45 2.05 17.87
N THR A 214 1.99 1.61 19.06
CA THR A 214 2.70 0.58 19.82
C THR A 214 2.71 -0.77 19.08
N LEU A 215 3.70 -1.61 19.37
CA LEU A 215 3.79 -2.95 18.80
C LEU A 215 2.53 -3.78 19.09
N HIS A 216 1.98 -3.71 20.31
CA HIS A 216 0.74 -4.41 20.67
C HIS A 216 -0.45 -3.97 19.80
N SER A 217 -0.68 -2.65 19.70
CA SER A 217 -1.76 -2.11 18.87
C SER A 217 -1.59 -2.43 17.38
N ALA A 218 -0.35 -2.46 16.90
CA ALA A 218 -0.04 -2.75 15.50
C ALA A 218 -0.46 -4.18 15.11
N TRP A 219 -0.23 -5.18 15.97
CA TRP A 219 -0.71 -6.54 15.71
C TRP A 219 -2.23 -6.62 15.61
N ILE A 220 -2.94 -5.93 16.50
CA ILE A 220 -4.41 -5.86 16.48
C ILE A 220 -4.90 -5.23 15.18
N PHE A 221 -4.28 -4.13 14.74
CA PHE A 221 -4.62 -3.48 13.48
C PHE A 221 -4.36 -4.37 12.28
N MET A 222 -3.20 -5.04 12.21
CA MET A 222 -2.88 -5.95 11.10
C MET A 222 -3.87 -7.11 11.01
N ILE A 223 -4.33 -7.67 12.14
CA ILE A 223 -5.38 -8.70 12.16
C ILE A 223 -6.69 -8.13 11.61
N ALA A 224 -7.11 -6.94 12.04
CA ALA A 224 -8.31 -6.27 11.54
C ALA A 224 -8.24 -6.04 10.02
N GLN A 225 -7.08 -5.61 9.52
CA GLN A 225 -6.82 -5.39 8.09
C GLN A 225 -6.92 -6.69 7.28
N LEU A 226 -6.38 -7.80 7.81
CA LEU A 226 -6.50 -9.12 7.18
C LEU A 226 -7.95 -9.63 7.15
N ILE A 227 -8.77 -9.28 8.15
CA ILE A 227 -10.22 -9.57 8.17
C ILE A 227 -10.95 -8.68 7.15
N GLY A 228 -10.57 -7.41 7.01
CA GLY A 228 -11.15 -6.49 6.03
C GLY A 228 -10.94 -6.93 4.58
N LEU A 229 -9.85 -7.61 4.26
CA LEU A 229 -9.53 -8.08 2.90
C LEU A 229 -10.65 -8.95 2.29
N PRO A 230 -11.05 -10.10 2.85
CA PRO A 230 -12.09 -10.92 2.24
C PRO A 230 -13.44 -10.20 2.19
N ILE A 231 -13.77 -9.37 3.16
CA ILE A 231 -15.00 -8.57 3.16
C ILE A 231 -15.01 -7.63 1.95
N GLY A 232 -13.94 -6.89 1.72
CA GLY A 232 -13.83 -6.00 0.56
C GLY A 232 -13.93 -6.74 -0.78
N LEU A 233 -13.28 -7.92 -0.90
CA LEU A 233 -13.36 -8.77 -2.10
C LEU A 233 -14.78 -9.29 -2.35
N ILE A 234 -15.51 -9.70 -1.30
CA ILE A 234 -16.88 -10.16 -1.38
C ILE A 234 -17.80 -9.03 -1.84
N VAL A 235 -17.70 -7.85 -1.20
CA VAL A 235 -18.51 -6.68 -1.56
C VAL A 235 -18.26 -6.26 -3.00
N ALA A 236 -16.99 -6.18 -3.45
CA ALA A 236 -16.65 -5.86 -4.82
C ALA A 236 -17.27 -6.87 -5.81
N ARG A 237 -17.23 -8.17 -5.48
CA ARG A 237 -17.83 -9.23 -6.31
C ARG A 237 -19.36 -9.11 -6.40
N LEU A 238 -20.04 -8.78 -5.30
CA LEU A 238 -21.50 -8.61 -5.27
C LEU A 238 -21.94 -7.38 -6.08
N LEU A 239 -21.14 -6.31 -6.10
CA LEU A 239 -21.42 -5.08 -6.85
C LEU A 239 -21.08 -5.18 -8.34
N PHE A 240 -20.18 -6.09 -8.72
CA PHE A 240 -19.75 -6.27 -10.10
C PHE A 240 -19.89 -7.72 -10.56
N ILE A 241 -21.12 -8.11 -10.89
CA ILE A 241 -21.41 -9.39 -11.58
C ILE A 241 -21.18 -9.14 -13.07
N LYS A 242 -20.15 -9.77 -13.65
CA LYS A 242 -20.01 -9.79 -15.12
C LYS A 242 -21.27 -10.44 -15.72
N LYS A 243 -22.00 -9.66 -16.50
CA LYS A 243 -23.03 -10.19 -17.41
C LYS A 243 -22.38 -10.96 -18.54
#